data_e292b782aab4bb2a30ce2dbbe8bbd737
#
_entry.id   e292b782aab4bb2a30ce2dbbe8bbd737
#
_cell.length_a   1.000
_cell.length_b   1.000
_cell.length_c   1.000
_cell.angle_alpha   90.00
_cell.angle_beta   90.00
_cell.angle_gamma   90.00
#
_symmetry.space_group_name_H-M   'P 1'
#
loop_
_entity.id
_entity.type
_entity.pdbx_description
1 polymer ?
#
loop_
_entity_poly.entity_id
_entity_poly.type
_entity_poly.pdbx_seq_one_letter_code
_entity_poly.pdbx_strand_id
1 'polypeptide(L)'
;MKIWKKMVLGAALCVGAVMGSYAATGGIAWDKAPVKTNDLSSLQNGAKLFVNYCLNCHSAAFMRFNRLQDLGLTEQQIKDNLLFTTDKVGETMRSAIDPLQAKAWFGANPPDLTLIARSRAGA
;
A
#
# COMPACT_ATOMS: atom_id res chain seq x y z
N MET A 1 -48.57 -31.49 -6.67
CA MET A 1 -47.57 -31.84 -5.63
C MET A 1 -46.12 -31.88 -6.09
N LYS A 2 -45.77 -32.19 -7.35
CA LYS A 2 -44.39 -32.29 -7.84
C LYS A 2 -43.67 -30.92 -8.01
N ILE A 3 -44.41 -29.89 -8.43
CA ILE A 3 -43.83 -28.54 -8.71
C ILE A 3 -43.47 -27.83 -7.38
N TRP A 4 -44.28 -27.92 -6.37
CA TRP A 4 -44.01 -27.30 -5.06
C TRP A 4 -42.75 -27.88 -4.39
N LYS A 5 -42.57 -29.22 -4.48
CA LYS A 5 -41.36 -29.85 -3.93
C LYS A 5 -40.07 -29.34 -4.64
N LYS A 6 -40.15 -29.10 -5.96
CA LYS A 6 -39.04 -28.52 -6.71
C LYS A 6 -38.77 -27.06 -6.35
N MET A 7 -39.80 -26.26 -6.11
CA MET A 7 -39.66 -24.86 -5.66
C MET A 7 -39.08 -24.77 -4.25
N VAL A 8 -39.49 -25.61 -3.32
CA VAL A 8 -38.97 -25.67 -1.96
C VAL A 8 -37.50 -26.12 -1.95
N LEU A 9 -37.14 -27.11 -2.79
CA LEU A 9 -35.76 -27.56 -2.92
C LEU A 9 -34.84 -26.50 -3.53
N GLY A 10 -35.35 -25.75 -4.54
CA GLY A 10 -34.63 -24.62 -5.14
C GLY A 10 -34.40 -23.47 -4.15
N ALA A 11 -35.43 -23.10 -3.36
CA ALA A 11 -35.31 -22.09 -2.33
C ALA A 11 -34.32 -22.47 -1.22
N ALA A 12 -34.29 -23.73 -0.80
CA ALA A 12 -33.36 -24.25 0.21
C ALA A 12 -31.90 -24.21 -0.29
N LEU A 13 -31.68 -24.51 -1.58
CA LEU A 13 -30.34 -24.39 -2.21
C LEU A 13 -29.86 -22.95 -2.28
N CYS A 14 -30.73 -21.99 -2.61
CA CYS A 14 -30.38 -20.57 -2.65
C CYS A 14 -30.05 -20.00 -1.26
N VAL A 15 -30.77 -20.40 -0.21
CA VAL A 15 -30.47 -19.98 1.17
C VAL A 15 -29.17 -20.57 1.67
N GLY A 16 -28.83 -21.80 1.31
CA GLY A 16 -27.57 -22.44 1.66
C GLY A 16 -26.36 -21.76 1.01
N ALA A 17 -26.50 -21.25 -0.22
CA ALA A 17 -25.42 -20.55 -0.94
C ALA A 17 -25.08 -19.18 -0.32
N VAL A 18 -26.06 -18.48 0.28
CA VAL A 18 -25.84 -17.18 0.91
C VAL A 18 -25.14 -17.29 2.27
N MET A 19 -25.32 -18.37 2.99
CA MET A 19 -24.69 -18.59 4.30
C MET A 19 -23.19 -18.93 4.21
N GLY A 20 -22.71 -19.41 3.04
CA GLY A 20 -21.29 -19.71 2.83
C GLY A 20 -20.38 -18.50 2.60
N SER A 21 -20.95 -17.32 2.36
CA SER A 21 -20.17 -16.11 2.01
C SER A 21 -19.59 -15.34 3.22
N TYR A 22 -19.93 -15.70 4.45
CA TYR A 22 -19.44 -15.04 5.67
C TYR A 22 -18.15 -15.63 6.24
N ALA A 23 -17.58 -16.66 5.61
CA ALA A 23 -16.42 -17.36 6.15
C ALA A 23 -15.07 -16.66 5.91
N ALA A 24 -15.02 -15.52 5.21
CA ALA A 24 -13.78 -14.86 4.84
C ALA A 24 -13.32 -13.73 5.80
N THR A 25 -14.10 -13.42 6.83
CA THR A 25 -13.75 -12.42 7.86
C THR A 25 -13.28 -13.07 9.17
N GLY A 26 -12.66 -14.24 9.09
CA GLY A 26 -11.97 -14.84 10.23
C GLY A 26 -10.88 -13.87 10.70
N GLY A 27 -11.17 -13.12 11.76
CA GLY A 27 -10.38 -12.02 12.24
C GLY A 27 -8.98 -12.45 12.63
N ILE A 28 -8.02 -12.26 11.72
CA ILE A 28 -6.62 -12.23 12.09
C ILE A 28 -6.45 -11.00 12.98
N ALA A 29 -6.05 -11.21 14.23
CA ALA A 29 -5.68 -10.12 15.12
C ALA A 29 -4.35 -9.56 14.62
N TRP A 30 -4.41 -8.46 13.87
CA TRP A 30 -3.21 -7.77 13.41
C TRP A 30 -2.54 -7.05 14.56
N ASP A 31 -1.21 -7.11 14.62
CA ASP A 31 -0.44 -6.29 15.54
C ASP A 31 -0.61 -4.80 15.18
N LYS A 32 -0.80 -3.97 16.21
CA LYS A 32 -0.86 -2.53 16.01
C LYS A 32 0.51 -2.00 15.63
N ALA A 33 0.60 -1.27 14.52
CA ALA A 33 1.83 -0.58 14.14
C ALA A 33 2.25 0.39 15.27
N PRO A 34 3.52 0.37 15.71
CA PRO A 34 4.02 1.31 16.72
C PRO A 34 4.19 2.70 16.10
N VAL A 35 3.09 3.44 15.96
CA VAL A 35 3.11 4.77 15.35
C VAL A 35 3.79 5.76 16.29
N LYS A 36 5.01 6.19 15.95
CA LYS A 36 5.82 7.17 16.67
C LYS A 36 6.03 8.41 15.79
N THR A 37 4.99 9.21 15.61
CA THR A 37 5.03 10.39 14.73
C THR A 37 5.96 11.52 15.21
N ASN A 38 6.39 11.48 16.46
CA ASN A 38 7.30 12.48 17.05
C ASN A 38 8.75 11.99 17.18
N ASP A 39 9.03 10.75 16.80
CA ASP A 39 10.39 10.18 16.81
C ASP A 39 11.05 10.42 15.46
N LEU A 40 11.72 11.56 15.31
CA LEU A 40 12.40 11.95 14.07
C LEU A 40 13.42 10.90 13.61
N SER A 41 14.11 10.25 14.54
CA SER A 41 15.09 9.20 14.21
C SER A 41 14.42 8.02 13.52
N SER A 42 13.31 7.54 14.08
CA SER A 42 12.51 6.47 13.47
C SER A 42 11.93 6.88 12.12
N LEU A 43 11.47 8.13 11.98
CA LEU A 43 10.91 8.65 10.73
C LEU A 43 11.98 8.79 9.63
N GLN A 44 13.17 9.28 9.97
CA GLN A 44 14.30 9.37 9.04
C GLN A 44 14.75 7.98 8.59
N ASN A 45 14.84 7.01 9.50
CA ASN A 45 15.12 5.64 9.15
C ASN A 45 14.04 5.03 8.25
N GLY A 46 12.77 5.30 8.53
CA GLY A 46 11.65 4.90 7.68
C GLY A 46 11.74 5.49 6.27
N ALA A 47 12.07 6.77 6.15
CA ALA A 47 12.32 7.42 4.86
C ALA A 47 13.46 6.76 4.08
N LYS A 48 14.58 6.46 4.77
CA LYS A 48 15.71 5.72 4.18
C LYS A 48 15.28 4.34 3.68
N LEU A 49 14.53 3.58 4.48
CA LEU A 49 14.04 2.25 4.09
C LEU A 49 13.08 2.34 2.89
N PHE A 50 12.16 3.31 2.90
CA PHE A 50 11.23 3.51 1.79
C PHE A 50 11.98 3.80 0.49
N VAL A 51 12.89 4.76 0.50
CA VAL A 51 13.63 5.18 -0.71
C VAL A 51 14.53 4.07 -1.25
N ASN A 52 15.17 3.30 -0.37
CA ASN A 52 16.11 2.27 -0.81
C ASN A 52 15.45 0.95 -1.22
N TYR A 53 14.30 0.60 -0.64
CA TYR A 53 13.68 -0.71 -0.86
C TYR A 53 12.32 -0.62 -1.56
N CYS A 54 11.45 0.29 -1.14
CA CYS A 54 10.08 0.35 -1.67
C CYS A 54 10.00 1.13 -2.97
N LEU A 55 10.72 2.26 -3.07
CA LEU A 55 10.67 3.18 -4.22
C LEU A 55 11.20 2.54 -5.52
N ASN A 56 11.93 1.46 -5.44
CA ASN A 56 12.36 0.71 -6.61
C ASN A 56 11.17 0.23 -7.46
N CYS A 57 10.09 -0.16 -6.80
CA CYS A 57 8.88 -0.67 -7.45
C CYS A 57 7.64 0.19 -7.19
N HIS A 58 7.53 0.82 -6.03
CA HIS A 58 6.36 1.57 -5.61
C HIS A 58 6.63 3.07 -5.58
N SER A 59 5.90 3.82 -6.38
CA SER A 59 5.94 5.28 -6.31
C SER A 59 5.21 5.82 -5.07
N ALA A 60 5.62 7.00 -4.61
CA ALA A 60 4.84 7.91 -3.79
C ALA A 60 4.67 9.21 -4.61
N ALA A 61 3.89 9.11 -5.69
CA ALA A 61 3.85 10.11 -6.77
C ALA A 61 3.27 11.47 -6.35
N PHE A 62 2.62 11.55 -5.20
CA PHE A 62 2.09 12.80 -4.62
C PHE A 62 2.98 13.34 -3.49
N MET A 63 4.11 12.68 -3.19
CA MET A 63 5.11 13.13 -2.24
C MET A 63 6.34 13.63 -2.98
N ARG A 64 6.86 14.81 -2.59
CA ARG A 64 8.10 15.36 -3.13
C ARG A 64 9.26 15.09 -2.20
N PHE A 65 10.47 14.92 -2.72
CA PHE A 65 11.66 14.70 -1.91
C PHE A 65 11.96 15.83 -0.93
N ASN A 66 11.67 17.10 -1.28
CA ASN A 66 11.87 18.23 -0.38
C ASN A 66 11.03 18.16 0.92
N ARG A 67 9.93 17.36 0.93
CA ARG A 67 9.14 17.14 2.16
C ARG A 67 9.88 16.32 3.22
N LEU A 68 10.98 15.67 2.84
CA LEU A 68 11.85 15.00 3.83
C LEU A 68 12.54 16.00 4.77
N GLN A 69 12.55 17.29 4.43
CA GLN A 69 13.00 18.36 5.35
C GLN A 69 12.10 18.46 6.60
N ASP A 70 10.83 18.10 6.49
CA ASP A 70 9.91 18.06 7.63
C ASP A 70 10.34 17.04 8.70
N LEU A 71 11.21 16.09 8.33
CA LEU A 71 11.83 15.13 9.24
C LEU A 71 13.15 15.63 9.84
N GLY A 72 13.47 16.91 9.66
CA GLY A 72 14.72 17.51 10.15
C GLY A 72 15.95 17.23 9.28
N LEU A 73 15.78 16.74 8.06
CA LEU A 73 16.89 16.55 7.11
C LEU A 73 17.16 17.85 6.35
N THR A 74 18.44 18.17 6.15
CA THR A 74 18.83 19.27 5.25
C THR A 74 18.65 18.85 3.79
N GLU A 75 18.51 19.83 2.90
CA GLU A 75 18.47 19.56 1.45
C GLU A 75 19.69 18.81 0.96
N GLN A 76 20.87 19.14 1.49
CA GLN A 76 22.11 18.46 1.14
C GLN A 76 22.10 16.99 1.57
N GLN A 77 21.62 16.71 2.79
CA GLN A 77 21.49 15.32 3.26
C GLN A 77 20.50 14.51 2.41
N ILE A 78 19.42 15.13 1.95
CA ILE A 78 18.46 14.49 1.03
C ILE A 78 19.14 14.18 -0.31
N LYS A 79 19.86 15.15 -0.90
CA LYS A 79 20.57 14.96 -2.16
C LYS A 79 21.58 13.84 -2.10
N ASP A 80 22.39 13.83 -1.04
CA ASP A 80 23.50 12.89 -0.93
C ASP A 80 23.06 11.46 -0.57
N ASN A 81 21.92 11.29 0.10
CA ASN A 81 21.57 10.01 0.69
C ASN A 81 20.22 9.41 0.24
N LEU A 82 19.33 10.22 -0.36
CA LEU A 82 17.95 9.80 -0.62
C LEU A 82 17.45 10.12 -2.04
N LEU A 83 18.20 10.89 -2.82
CA LEU A 83 17.77 11.36 -4.15
C LEU A 83 18.36 10.49 -5.26
N PHE A 84 17.82 9.28 -5.45
CA PHE A 84 18.37 8.31 -6.41
C PHE A 84 17.64 8.28 -7.76
N THR A 85 16.42 8.74 -7.82
CA THR A 85 15.58 8.63 -9.04
C THR A 85 15.44 9.95 -9.81
N THR A 86 16.04 11.03 -9.31
CA THR A 86 16.01 12.38 -9.92
C THR A 86 17.15 13.24 -9.36
N ASP A 87 17.46 14.35 -10.05
CA ASP A 87 18.46 15.32 -9.62
C ASP A 87 17.89 16.50 -8.83
N LYS A 88 16.55 16.60 -8.70
CA LYS A 88 15.86 17.74 -8.12
C LYS A 88 15.01 17.34 -6.92
N VAL A 89 15.29 17.90 -5.76
CA VAL A 89 14.50 17.67 -4.54
C VAL A 89 13.04 18.12 -4.65
N GLY A 90 12.72 19.00 -5.57
CA GLY A 90 11.35 19.43 -5.86
C GLY A 90 10.52 18.39 -6.63
N GLU A 91 11.14 17.37 -7.20
CA GLU A 91 10.44 16.32 -7.92
C GLU A 91 9.71 15.34 -6.97
N THR A 92 8.73 14.65 -7.53
CA THR A 92 7.96 13.63 -6.80
C THR A 92 8.70 12.30 -6.74
N MET A 93 8.42 11.51 -5.72
CA MET A 93 9.03 10.19 -5.51
C MET A 93 8.43 9.16 -6.46
N ARG A 94 9.02 9.01 -7.63
CA ARG A 94 8.58 8.05 -8.64
C ARG A 94 9.53 6.88 -8.73
N SER A 95 8.96 5.69 -8.84
CA SER A 95 9.69 4.48 -9.16
C SER A 95 10.31 4.58 -10.56
N ALA A 96 11.48 4.00 -10.74
CA ALA A 96 12.16 3.90 -12.04
C ALA A 96 11.65 2.72 -12.89
N ILE A 97 10.79 1.85 -12.34
CA ILE A 97 10.26 0.70 -13.08
C ILE A 97 9.32 1.15 -14.20
N ASP A 98 9.53 0.60 -15.40
CA ASP A 98 8.61 0.81 -16.51
C ASP A 98 7.27 0.11 -16.25
N PRO A 99 6.11 0.80 -16.41
CA PRO A 99 4.80 0.22 -16.12
C PRO A 99 4.46 -1.02 -16.97
N LEU A 100 4.93 -1.11 -18.22
CA LEU A 100 4.69 -2.28 -19.09
C LEU A 100 5.50 -3.48 -18.61
N GLN A 101 6.76 -3.23 -18.23
CA GLN A 101 7.61 -4.27 -17.65
C GLN A 101 7.08 -4.73 -16.29
N ALA A 102 6.65 -3.81 -15.43
CA ALA A 102 6.05 -4.14 -14.14
C ALA A 102 4.82 -5.04 -14.31
N LYS A 103 3.95 -4.72 -15.26
CA LYS A 103 2.78 -5.54 -15.58
C LYS A 103 3.17 -6.92 -16.12
N ALA A 104 4.22 -7.00 -16.94
CA ALA A 104 4.71 -8.28 -17.48
C ALA A 104 5.31 -9.17 -16.39
N TRP A 105 6.02 -8.59 -15.41
CA TRP A 105 6.69 -9.33 -14.35
C TRP A 105 5.78 -9.73 -13.19
N PHE A 106 4.83 -8.85 -12.83
CA PHE A 106 4.00 -9.00 -11.63
C PHE A 106 2.51 -9.22 -11.93
N GLY A 107 2.12 -9.22 -13.21
CA GLY A 107 0.71 -9.29 -13.60
C GLY A 107 -0.05 -7.96 -13.45
N ALA A 108 0.46 -7.03 -12.66
CA ALA A 108 -0.11 -5.70 -12.41
C ALA A 108 0.99 -4.69 -12.09
N ASN A 109 0.70 -3.41 -12.26
CA ASN A 109 1.59 -2.35 -11.77
C ASN A 109 1.56 -2.29 -10.23
N PRO A 110 2.73 -2.19 -9.56
CA PRO A 110 2.77 -1.95 -8.13
C PRO A 110 1.99 -0.68 -7.78
N PRO A 111 1.09 -0.73 -6.76
CA PRO A 111 0.30 0.43 -6.39
C PRO A 111 1.15 1.56 -5.83
N ASP A 112 0.69 2.80 -6.01
CA ASP A 112 1.27 3.98 -5.38
C ASP A 112 1.07 3.93 -3.86
N LEU A 113 2.10 4.24 -3.09
CA LEU A 113 2.10 4.15 -1.63
C LEU A 113 1.92 5.49 -0.93
N THR A 114 1.68 6.60 -1.64
CA THR A 114 1.56 7.94 -1.02
C THR A 114 0.58 7.97 0.15
N LEU A 115 -0.57 7.33 0.00
CA LEU A 115 -1.64 7.33 1.00
C LEU A 115 -1.88 5.97 1.66
N ILE A 116 -1.03 4.99 1.41
CA ILE A 116 -1.28 3.61 1.83
C ILE A 116 -1.40 3.47 3.35
N ALA A 117 -0.54 4.13 4.10
CA ALA A 117 -0.57 4.11 5.56
C ALA A 117 -1.87 4.71 6.13
N ARG A 118 -2.49 5.65 5.39
CA ARG A 118 -3.77 6.25 5.78
C ARG A 118 -4.96 5.41 5.35
N SER A 119 -4.92 4.88 4.14
CA SER A 119 -6.03 4.11 3.55
C SER A 119 -6.16 2.71 4.15
N ARG A 120 -5.09 2.17 4.73
CA ARG A 120 -5.03 0.82 5.31
C ARG A 120 -4.79 0.82 6.82
N ALA A 121 -4.66 1.98 7.46
CA ALA A 121 -4.33 2.10 8.89
C ALA A 121 -5.45 1.62 9.84
N GLY A 122 -6.59 1.23 9.35
CA GLY A 122 -7.72 0.72 10.15
C GLY A 122 -8.09 -0.73 9.83
N ALA A 123 -7.24 -1.45 9.12
CA ALA A 123 -7.47 -2.86 8.79
C ALA A 123 -6.82 -3.77 9.81
#